data_32a333647c869b7eb18bd7e118bc06fe
#
_entry.id   32a333647c869b7eb18bd7e118bc06fe
#
_cell.length_a   1.000
_cell.length_b   1.000
_cell.length_c   1.000
_cell.angle_alpha   90.00
_cell.angle_beta   90.00
_cell.angle_gamma   90.00
#
_symmetry.space_group_name_H-M   'P 1'
#
loop_
_entity.id
_entity.type
_entity.pdbx_description
1 polymer ?
#
loop_
_entity_poly.entity_id
_entity_poly.type
_entity_poly.pdbx_seq_one_letter_code
_entity_poly.pdbx_strand_id
1 'polypeptide(L)'
;MTIGQRLLSRAALLLGLLLATQIQAETSTWTLAQLMLQLSEIEHRETRFTETRELSLLNHALESQGTLSFSAPNSLTKQFDPPDGLGYGIEGSRLTIRKSDGSMETLLLDHSPQLLAYIASLRAVLAGDLPALSVHFKTRLKGSSNNWQLTLLPRESALSLQVSQIEVTGQQADIRQFVVTEQSGDRIITQLHTPREN
;
A
#
# COMPACT_ATOMS: atom_id res chain seq x y z
N MET A 1 -17.68 -52.04 56.87
CA MET A 1 -17.85 -50.97 55.81
C MET A 1 -16.48 -50.68 55.21
N THR A 2 -16.31 -51.15 54.04
CA THR A 2 -15.03 -51.54 53.42
C THR A 2 -14.29 -50.36 52.71
N ILE A 3 -12.98 -50.38 52.88
CA ILE A 3 -11.97 -49.43 52.40
C ILE A 3 -12.04 -49.19 50.87
N GLY A 4 -12.74 -50.07 50.11
CA GLY A 4 -12.85 -50.02 48.65
C GLY A 4 -13.71 -48.89 48.08
N GLN A 5 -14.65 -48.30 48.84
CA GLN A 5 -15.53 -47.26 48.31
C GLN A 5 -14.92 -45.85 48.30
N ARG A 6 -13.85 -45.62 49.04
CA ARG A 6 -13.20 -44.29 49.08
C ARG A 6 -12.13 -44.09 48.00
N LEU A 7 -11.68 -45.15 47.36
CA LEU A 7 -10.70 -45.10 46.27
C LEU A 7 -11.34 -44.79 44.91
N LEU A 8 -12.59 -45.24 44.69
CA LEU A 8 -13.29 -44.98 43.42
C LEU A 8 -13.78 -43.54 43.28
N SER A 9 -14.07 -42.88 44.42
CA SER A 9 -14.53 -41.47 44.41
C SER A 9 -13.39 -40.46 44.13
N ARG A 10 -12.13 -40.83 44.36
CA ARG A 10 -10.98 -39.96 44.12
C ARG A 10 -10.43 -40.10 42.69
N ALA A 11 -10.66 -41.21 42.03
CA ALA A 11 -10.26 -41.45 40.63
C ALA A 11 -11.20 -40.72 39.65
N ALA A 12 -12.48 -40.55 40.01
CA ALA A 12 -13.45 -39.82 39.16
C ALA A 12 -13.24 -38.29 39.21
N LEU A 13 -12.64 -37.74 40.28
CA LEU A 13 -12.39 -36.30 40.39
C LEU A 13 -11.13 -35.85 39.65
N LEU A 14 -10.20 -36.76 39.35
CA LEU A 14 -8.96 -36.44 38.60
C LEU A 14 -9.13 -36.56 37.08
N LEU A 15 -10.17 -37.22 36.59
CA LEU A 15 -10.44 -37.38 35.17
C LEU A 15 -11.26 -36.20 34.58
N GLY A 16 -11.87 -35.37 35.42
CA GLY A 16 -12.66 -34.20 35.03
C GLY A 16 -11.84 -32.94 34.77
N LEU A 17 -10.53 -32.91 35.07
CA LEU A 17 -9.72 -31.68 35.00
C LEU A 17 -8.83 -31.63 33.73
N LEU A 18 -8.96 -32.57 32.80
CA LEU A 18 -8.16 -32.67 31.58
C LEU A 18 -8.91 -32.24 30.32
N LEU A 19 -10.12 -31.70 30.45
CA LEU A 19 -10.76 -30.96 29.37
C LEU A 19 -10.35 -29.49 29.45
N ALA A 20 -9.03 -29.25 29.46
CA ALA A 20 -8.49 -27.94 29.07
C ALA A 20 -8.93 -27.69 27.63
N THR A 21 -10.01 -26.93 27.46
CA THR A 21 -10.40 -26.38 26.19
C THR A 21 -9.17 -25.66 25.61
N GLN A 22 -8.55 -26.27 24.62
CA GLN A 22 -7.58 -25.59 23.79
C GLN A 22 -8.37 -24.50 23.04
N ILE A 23 -8.41 -23.32 23.62
CA ILE A 23 -8.74 -22.11 22.88
C ILE A 23 -7.59 -21.96 21.88
N GLN A 24 -7.76 -22.57 20.72
CA GLN A 24 -6.97 -22.20 19.57
C GLN A 24 -7.33 -20.76 19.30
N ALA A 25 -6.44 -19.84 19.72
CA ALA A 25 -6.45 -18.49 19.22
C ALA A 25 -6.28 -18.63 17.70
N GLU A 26 -7.38 -18.49 16.95
CA GLU A 26 -7.29 -18.29 15.52
C GLU A 26 -6.43 -17.04 15.33
N THR A 27 -5.17 -17.25 14.98
CA THR A 27 -4.31 -16.16 14.50
C THR A 27 -4.95 -15.72 13.21
N SER A 28 -5.84 -14.72 13.29
CA SER A 28 -6.41 -14.06 12.13
C SER A 28 -5.22 -13.55 11.31
N THR A 29 -4.87 -14.31 10.28
CA THR A 29 -3.80 -13.94 9.36
C THR A 29 -4.27 -12.70 8.62
N TRP A 30 -3.52 -11.61 8.77
CA TRP A 30 -3.75 -10.37 8.03
C TRP A 30 -3.69 -10.65 6.53
N THR A 31 -4.77 -10.39 5.82
CA THR A 31 -4.92 -10.74 4.41
C THR A 31 -4.97 -9.50 3.51
N LEU A 32 -4.62 -9.69 2.25
CA LEU A 32 -4.72 -8.63 1.25
C LEU A 32 -6.16 -8.11 1.10
N ALA A 33 -7.16 -8.99 1.17
CA ALA A 33 -8.55 -8.59 1.11
C ALA A 33 -8.95 -7.67 2.28
N GLN A 34 -8.47 -7.96 3.49
CA GLN A 34 -8.71 -7.11 4.67
C GLN A 34 -8.01 -5.75 4.52
N LEU A 35 -6.78 -5.71 4.03
CA LEU A 35 -6.09 -4.45 3.75
C LEU A 35 -6.86 -3.62 2.73
N MET A 36 -7.25 -4.21 1.60
CA MET A 36 -7.98 -3.49 0.55
C MET A 36 -9.34 -3.00 1.03
N LEU A 37 -10.04 -3.79 1.85
CA LEU A 37 -11.30 -3.35 2.46
C LEU A 37 -11.09 -2.11 3.34
N GLN A 38 -10.07 -2.09 4.19
CA GLN A 38 -9.78 -0.91 5.02
C GLN A 38 -9.37 0.32 4.19
N LEU A 39 -8.60 0.12 3.12
CA LEU A 39 -8.22 1.22 2.22
C LEU A 39 -9.44 1.77 1.47
N SER A 40 -10.40 0.93 1.10
CA SER A 40 -11.61 1.34 0.38
C SER A 40 -12.58 2.21 1.20
N GLU A 41 -12.43 2.22 2.52
CA GLU A 41 -13.20 3.11 3.41
C GLU A 41 -12.71 4.57 3.37
N ILE A 42 -11.55 4.82 2.74
CA ILE A 42 -10.97 6.15 2.64
C ILE A 42 -11.40 6.82 1.33
N GLU A 43 -12.41 7.65 1.39
CA GLU A 43 -12.93 8.38 0.22
C GLU A 43 -12.06 9.57 -0.17
N HIS A 44 -11.43 10.22 0.81
CA HIS A 44 -10.55 11.36 0.58
C HIS A 44 -9.36 11.33 1.51
N ARG A 45 -8.18 11.65 0.96
CA ARG A 45 -6.93 11.78 1.72
C ARG A 45 -6.09 12.90 1.13
N GLU A 46 -5.63 13.78 2.02
CA GLU A 46 -4.60 14.76 1.70
C GLU A 46 -3.47 14.62 2.70
N THR A 47 -2.23 14.58 2.20
CA THR A 47 -1.05 14.39 3.05
C THR A 47 0.16 15.09 2.46
N ARG A 48 1.07 15.51 3.32
CA ARG A 48 2.40 15.95 2.91
C ARG A 48 3.24 14.74 2.54
N PHE A 49 4.15 14.91 1.59
CA PHE A 49 5.12 13.88 1.26
C PHE A 49 6.54 14.45 1.17
N THR A 50 7.52 13.58 1.38
CA THR A 50 8.91 13.76 0.96
C THR A 50 9.23 12.70 -0.06
N GLU A 51 9.85 13.08 -1.16
CA GLU A 51 10.29 12.16 -2.21
C GLU A 51 11.81 12.21 -2.33
N THR A 52 12.42 11.03 -2.32
CA THR A 52 13.85 10.83 -2.56
C THR A 52 14.00 10.02 -3.85
N ARG A 53 14.76 10.54 -4.81
CA ARG A 53 15.12 9.83 -6.04
C ARG A 53 16.58 9.42 -5.98
N GLU A 54 16.79 8.12 -5.88
CA GLU A 54 18.10 7.49 -5.94
C GLU A 54 18.34 7.06 -7.39
N LEU A 55 19.20 7.79 -8.08
CA LEU A 55 19.55 7.52 -9.47
C LEU A 55 20.89 6.80 -9.53
N SER A 56 20.94 5.64 -10.18
CA SER A 56 22.14 4.78 -10.27
C SER A 56 23.35 5.47 -10.88
N LEU A 57 23.12 6.52 -11.67
CA LEU A 57 24.17 7.34 -12.31
C LEU A 57 24.65 8.52 -11.46
N LEU A 58 23.99 8.81 -10.34
CA LEU A 58 24.32 9.94 -9.49
C LEU A 58 24.88 9.46 -8.15
N ASN A 59 25.86 10.18 -7.62
CA ASN A 59 26.45 9.90 -6.32
C ASN A 59 25.64 10.48 -5.14
N HIS A 60 24.56 11.18 -5.40
CA HIS A 60 23.68 11.76 -4.39
C HIS A 60 22.22 11.62 -4.83
N ALA A 61 21.35 11.46 -3.86
CA ALA A 61 19.92 11.42 -4.10
C ALA A 61 19.36 12.84 -4.33
N LEU A 62 18.30 12.93 -5.11
CA LEU A 62 17.52 14.16 -5.28
C LEU A 62 16.36 14.13 -4.30
N GLU A 63 16.15 15.20 -3.57
CA GLU A 63 15.07 15.32 -2.61
C GLU A 63 14.08 16.41 -3.03
N SER A 64 12.80 16.12 -2.90
CA SER A 64 11.70 17.06 -3.11
C SER A 64 10.57 16.76 -2.13
N GLN A 65 9.67 17.72 -1.96
CA GLN A 65 8.53 17.58 -1.07
C GLN A 65 7.29 18.24 -1.65
N GLY A 66 6.13 17.92 -1.09
CA GLY A 66 4.90 18.47 -1.60
C GLY A 66 3.67 17.93 -0.91
N THR A 67 2.55 18.04 -1.60
CA THR A 67 1.23 17.56 -1.17
C THR A 67 0.73 16.51 -2.15
N LEU A 68 0.23 15.40 -1.61
CA LEU A 68 -0.47 14.35 -2.32
C LEU A 68 -1.92 14.35 -1.88
N SER A 69 -2.85 14.46 -2.82
CA SER A 69 -4.30 14.39 -2.56
C SER A 69 -4.91 13.28 -3.39
N PHE A 70 -5.72 12.46 -2.76
CA PHE A 70 -6.49 11.40 -3.39
C PHE A 70 -7.97 11.60 -3.08
N SER A 71 -8.82 11.43 -4.08
CA SER A 71 -10.28 11.35 -3.93
C SER A 71 -10.81 10.19 -4.76
N ALA A 72 -11.44 9.26 -4.06
CA ALA A 72 -12.00 8.06 -4.67
C ALA A 72 -13.07 8.42 -5.72
N PRO A 73 -13.24 7.63 -6.77
CA PRO A 73 -12.38 6.48 -7.10
C PRO A 73 -11.19 6.86 -8.01
N ASN A 74 -11.15 8.06 -8.61
CA ASN A 74 -10.37 8.29 -9.83
C ASN A 74 -9.45 9.52 -9.79
N SER A 75 -9.50 10.34 -8.74
CA SER A 75 -8.73 11.58 -8.69
C SER A 75 -7.48 11.41 -7.83
N LEU A 76 -6.33 11.76 -8.40
CA LEU A 76 -5.05 11.79 -7.69
C LEU A 76 -4.28 13.04 -8.12
N THR A 77 -3.85 13.84 -7.16
CA THR A 77 -3.03 15.03 -7.40
C THR A 77 -1.74 14.94 -6.59
N LYS A 78 -0.63 15.22 -7.23
CA LYS A 78 0.69 15.34 -6.61
C LYS A 78 1.28 16.69 -6.96
N GLN A 79 1.46 17.57 -5.98
CA GLN A 79 1.99 18.91 -6.16
C GLN A 79 3.29 19.05 -5.39
N PHE A 80 4.37 19.35 -6.11
CA PHE A 80 5.67 19.65 -5.51
C PHE A 80 5.75 21.11 -5.04
N ASP A 81 6.44 21.33 -3.95
CA ASP A 81 6.73 22.66 -3.44
C ASP A 81 7.77 23.38 -4.34
N PRO A 82 7.86 24.70 -4.27
CA PRO A 82 8.98 25.44 -4.86
C PRO A 82 10.35 24.96 -4.32
N PRO A 83 11.43 24.99 -5.11
CA PRO A 83 11.48 25.58 -6.47
C PRO A 83 10.93 24.69 -7.59
N ASP A 84 10.72 23.40 -7.34
CA ASP A 84 10.25 22.46 -8.37
C ASP A 84 8.91 22.91 -8.95
N GLY A 85 7.93 23.25 -8.09
CA GLY A 85 6.64 23.80 -8.46
C GLY A 85 5.83 22.95 -9.45
N LEU A 86 6.31 21.75 -9.75
CA LEU A 86 5.71 20.81 -10.67
C LEU A 86 4.48 20.16 -10.06
N GLY A 87 3.42 19.99 -10.83
CA GLY A 87 2.20 19.33 -10.38
C GLY A 87 1.71 18.30 -11.38
N TYR A 88 1.18 17.20 -10.85
CA TYR A 88 0.51 16.16 -11.61
C TYR A 88 -0.92 16.00 -11.10
N GLY A 89 -1.89 16.14 -11.98
CA GLY A 89 -3.29 15.85 -11.69
C GLY A 89 -3.78 14.72 -12.59
N ILE A 90 -4.40 13.71 -12.00
CA ILE A 90 -4.94 12.55 -12.72
C ILE A 90 -6.42 12.47 -12.42
N GLU A 91 -7.22 12.46 -13.48
CA GLU A 91 -8.66 12.28 -13.42
C GLU A 91 -9.11 11.32 -14.53
N GLY A 92 -9.57 10.15 -14.15
CA GLY A 92 -9.85 9.07 -15.10
C GLY A 92 -8.60 8.70 -15.93
N SER A 93 -8.67 8.84 -17.25
CA SER A 93 -7.55 8.61 -18.17
C SER A 93 -6.81 9.89 -18.56
N ARG A 94 -7.10 11.02 -17.92
CA ARG A 94 -6.45 12.31 -18.19
C ARG A 94 -5.36 12.59 -17.17
N LEU A 95 -4.15 12.85 -17.67
CA LEU A 95 -3.03 13.37 -16.89
C LEU A 95 -2.84 14.84 -17.24
N THR A 96 -2.91 15.73 -16.28
CA THR A 96 -2.55 17.14 -16.39
C THR A 96 -1.22 17.37 -15.70
N ILE A 97 -0.27 17.94 -16.40
CA ILE A 97 1.05 18.32 -15.87
C ILE A 97 1.05 19.84 -15.75
N ARG A 98 1.24 20.37 -14.54
CA ARG A 98 1.48 21.78 -14.30
C ARG A 98 2.98 21.98 -14.14
N LYS A 99 3.56 22.83 -14.99
CA LYS A 99 4.98 23.18 -14.93
C LYS A 99 5.23 24.32 -13.94
N SER A 100 6.50 24.53 -13.57
CA SER A 100 6.89 25.57 -12.62
C SER A 100 6.60 27.01 -13.12
N ASP A 101 6.51 27.21 -14.43
CA ASP A 101 6.12 28.48 -15.04
C ASP A 101 4.60 28.73 -15.06
N GLY A 102 3.82 27.80 -14.51
CA GLY A 102 2.35 27.85 -14.48
C GLY A 102 1.68 27.30 -15.76
N SER A 103 2.43 26.95 -16.79
CA SER A 103 1.87 26.32 -17.99
C SER A 103 1.33 24.92 -17.68
N MET A 104 0.29 24.52 -18.40
CA MET A 104 -0.34 23.22 -18.27
C MET A 104 -0.24 22.42 -19.56
N GLU A 105 0.05 21.14 -19.42
CA GLU A 105 0.04 20.17 -20.50
C GLU A 105 -0.92 19.03 -20.12
N THR A 106 -1.74 18.59 -21.06
CA THR A 106 -2.69 17.50 -20.83
C THR A 106 -2.37 16.35 -21.78
N LEU A 107 -2.23 15.17 -21.20
CA LEU A 107 -1.98 13.92 -21.90
C LEU A 107 -3.14 12.95 -21.66
N LEU A 108 -3.50 12.20 -22.69
CA LEU A 108 -4.41 11.06 -22.54
C LEU A 108 -3.58 9.81 -22.28
N LEU A 109 -3.82 9.18 -21.14
CA LEU A 109 -3.09 7.98 -20.70
C LEU A 109 -3.32 6.78 -21.63
N ASP A 110 -4.44 6.77 -22.34
CA ASP A 110 -4.78 5.73 -23.32
C ASP A 110 -3.73 5.61 -24.44
N HIS A 111 -2.97 6.69 -24.69
CA HIS A 111 -1.85 6.69 -25.64
C HIS A 111 -0.52 6.20 -25.04
N SER A 112 -0.50 5.90 -23.72
CA SER A 112 0.66 5.40 -23.00
C SER A 112 0.24 4.28 -22.05
N PRO A 113 0.00 3.05 -22.57
CA PRO A 113 -0.53 1.94 -21.79
C PRO A 113 0.30 1.63 -20.52
N GLN A 114 1.63 1.80 -20.59
CA GLN A 114 2.53 1.57 -19.46
C GLN A 114 2.29 2.59 -18.34
N LEU A 115 2.17 3.87 -18.69
CA LEU A 115 1.88 4.93 -17.73
C LEU A 115 0.47 4.79 -17.16
N LEU A 116 -0.50 4.41 -18.00
CA LEU A 116 -1.86 4.11 -17.58
C LEU A 116 -1.88 2.98 -16.55
N ALA A 117 -1.19 1.86 -16.82
CA ALA A 117 -1.13 0.72 -15.91
C ALA A 117 -0.48 1.09 -14.57
N TYR A 118 0.61 1.85 -14.59
CA TYR A 118 1.29 2.35 -13.40
C TYR A 118 0.35 3.21 -12.54
N ILE A 119 -0.30 4.21 -13.15
CA ILE A 119 -1.21 5.13 -12.47
C ILE A 119 -2.46 4.40 -11.95
N ALA A 120 -3.04 3.50 -12.77
CA ALA A 120 -4.19 2.70 -12.39
C ALA A 120 -3.88 1.84 -11.15
N SER A 121 -2.67 1.31 -11.06
CA SER A 121 -2.23 0.52 -9.91
C SER A 121 -2.12 1.33 -8.64
N LEU A 122 -1.52 2.51 -8.74
CA LEU A 122 -1.39 3.42 -7.61
C LEU A 122 -2.78 3.82 -7.08
N ARG A 123 -3.70 4.16 -7.99
CA ARG A 123 -5.10 4.46 -7.64
C ARG A 123 -5.81 3.24 -7.04
N ALA A 124 -5.60 2.05 -7.60
CA ALA A 124 -6.21 0.83 -7.09
C ALA A 124 -5.77 0.51 -5.65
N VAL A 125 -4.49 0.75 -5.32
CA VAL A 125 -4.02 0.63 -3.92
C VAL A 125 -4.69 1.67 -3.03
N LEU A 126 -4.70 2.94 -3.45
CA LEU A 126 -5.28 4.04 -2.66
C LEU A 126 -6.79 3.88 -2.45
N ALA A 127 -7.49 3.34 -3.46
CA ALA A 127 -8.93 3.08 -3.42
C ALA A 127 -9.29 1.72 -2.80
N GLY A 128 -8.31 0.86 -2.46
CA GLY A 128 -8.59 -0.50 -2.00
C GLY A 128 -9.22 -1.41 -3.06
N ASP A 129 -9.05 -1.09 -4.35
CA ASP A 129 -9.63 -1.84 -5.47
C ASP A 129 -8.76 -3.06 -5.83
N LEU A 130 -8.97 -4.17 -5.13
CA LEU A 130 -8.24 -5.42 -5.37
C LEU A 130 -8.43 -5.99 -6.79
N PRO A 131 -9.66 -6.01 -7.37
CA PRO A 131 -9.85 -6.44 -8.75
C PRO A 131 -9.00 -5.63 -9.74
N ALA A 132 -9.07 -4.31 -9.72
CA ALA A 132 -8.28 -3.44 -10.60
C ALA A 132 -6.76 -3.65 -10.42
N LEU A 133 -6.29 -3.77 -9.17
CA LEU A 133 -4.88 -4.04 -8.88
C LEU A 133 -4.41 -5.37 -9.47
N SER A 134 -5.24 -6.40 -9.38
CA SER A 134 -4.92 -7.77 -9.83
C SER A 134 -4.82 -7.90 -11.35
N VAL A 135 -5.38 -6.98 -12.12
CA VAL A 135 -5.26 -6.95 -13.59
C VAL A 135 -3.78 -6.76 -13.99
N HIS A 136 -3.11 -5.78 -13.38
CA HIS A 136 -1.78 -5.34 -13.82
C HIS A 136 -0.64 -5.91 -12.98
N PHE A 137 -0.92 -6.41 -11.73
CA PHE A 137 0.12 -6.83 -10.80
C PHE A 137 -0.13 -8.20 -10.17
N LYS A 138 0.97 -8.93 -9.94
CA LYS A 138 1.03 -9.98 -8.93
C LYS A 138 1.31 -9.31 -7.59
N THR A 139 0.57 -9.67 -6.57
CA THR A 139 0.65 -9.03 -5.25
C THR A 139 1.20 -10.00 -4.21
N ARG A 140 1.96 -9.48 -3.25
CA ARG A 140 2.41 -10.22 -2.08
C ARG A 140 2.30 -9.32 -0.86
N LEU A 141 1.49 -9.73 0.11
CA LEU A 141 1.37 -9.05 1.40
C LEU A 141 2.20 -9.78 2.45
N LYS A 142 2.92 -9.04 3.30
CA LYS A 142 3.64 -9.51 4.47
C LYS A 142 3.31 -8.62 5.67
N GLY A 143 3.52 -9.16 6.88
CA GLY A 143 3.34 -8.44 8.14
C GLY A 143 1.97 -8.63 8.74
N SER A 144 1.54 -7.67 9.53
CA SER A 144 0.27 -7.62 10.25
C SER A 144 -0.45 -6.29 9.96
N SER A 145 -1.66 -6.11 10.48
CA SER A 145 -2.39 -4.82 10.34
C SER A 145 -1.60 -3.62 10.84
N ASN A 146 -0.77 -3.80 11.87
CA ASN A 146 0.00 -2.71 12.47
C ASN A 146 1.32 -2.40 11.76
N ASN A 147 1.78 -3.27 10.89
CA ASN A 147 2.99 -3.05 10.08
C ASN A 147 2.95 -4.02 8.90
N TRP A 148 2.51 -3.54 7.76
CA TRP A 148 2.38 -4.35 6.56
C TRP A 148 3.24 -3.81 5.41
N GLN A 149 3.61 -4.72 4.53
CA GLN A 149 4.31 -4.46 3.28
C GLN A 149 3.59 -5.19 2.15
N LEU A 150 3.13 -4.43 1.17
CA LEU A 150 2.53 -4.92 -0.07
C LEU A 150 3.53 -4.75 -1.21
N THR A 151 3.92 -5.84 -1.83
CA THR A 151 4.78 -5.84 -3.02
C THR A 151 3.93 -6.10 -4.26
N LEU A 152 4.10 -5.26 -5.27
CA LEU A 152 3.44 -5.32 -6.57
C LEU A 152 4.49 -5.62 -7.65
N LEU A 153 4.32 -6.75 -8.33
CA LEU A 153 5.18 -7.16 -9.44
C LEU A 153 4.40 -7.06 -10.74
N PRO A 154 4.85 -6.26 -11.72
CA PRO A 154 4.15 -6.10 -12.99
C PRO A 154 3.87 -7.45 -13.68
N ARG A 155 2.67 -7.61 -14.24
CA ARG A 155 2.30 -8.77 -15.05
C ARG A 155 2.60 -8.56 -16.53
N GLU A 156 2.49 -7.31 -16.98
CA GLU A 156 2.63 -6.95 -18.37
C GLU A 156 4.09 -6.71 -18.72
N SER A 157 4.55 -7.31 -19.82
CA SER A 157 5.94 -7.18 -20.27
C SER A 157 6.34 -5.71 -20.50
N ALA A 158 5.44 -4.90 -21.06
CA ALA A 158 5.72 -3.49 -21.36
C ALA A 158 5.97 -2.67 -20.07
N LEU A 159 5.20 -2.92 -19.00
CA LEU A 159 5.41 -2.26 -17.70
C LEU A 159 6.66 -2.80 -17.01
N SER A 160 6.90 -4.11 -17.08
CA SER A 160 8.07 -4.75 -16.48
C SER A 160 9.41 -4.34 -17.09
N LEU A 161 9.41 -3.79 -18.31
CA LEU A 161 10.62 -3.19 -18.90
C LEU A 161 11.05 -1.89 -18.22
N GLN A 162 10.15 -1.21 -17.52
CA GLN A 162 10.42 0.05 -16.83
C GLN A 162 10.46 -0.12 -15.32
N VAL A 163 9.48 -0.82 -14.75
CA VAL A 163 9.32 -0.99 -13.31
C VAL A 163 9.58 -2.45 -12.94
N SER A 164 10.55 -2.69 -12.06
CA SER A 164 10.83 -4.03 -11.54
C SER A 164 9.86 -4.41 -10.44
N GLN A 165 9.55 -3.48 -9.52
CA GLN A 165 8.57 -3.66 -8.47
C GLN A 165 8.10 -2.34 -7.87
N ILE A 166 6.93 -2.38 -7.21
CA ILE A 166 6.45 -1.31 -6.33
C ILE A 166 6.25 -1.92 -4.95
N GLU A 167 6.76 -1.26 -3.92
CA GLU A 167 6.53 -1.63 -2.53
C GLU A 167 5.72 -0.54 -1.84
N VAL A 168 4.68 -0.94 -1.12
CA VAL A 168 3.85 -0.05 -0.32
C VAL A 168 3.90 -0.54 1.12
N THR A 169 4.18 0.35 2.05
CA THR A 169 4.17 0.02 3.47
C THR A 169 3.19 0.90 4.23
N GLY A 170 2.68 0.37 5.34
CA GLY A 170 1.72 1.12 6.13
C GLY A 170 1.33 0.43 7.43
N GLN A 171 0.35 1.03 8.09
CA GLN A 171 -0.25 0.55 9.33
C GLN A 171 -1.76 0.75 9.24
N GLN A 172 -2.55 -0.32 9.45
CA GLN A 172 -4.01 -0.27 9.24
C GLN A 172 -4.33 0.28 7.82
N ALA A 173 -5.18 1.29 7.70
CA ALA A 173 -5.46 1.99 6.44
C ALA A 173 -4.48 3.14 6.14
N ASP A 174 -3.47 3.36 6.99
CA ASP A 174 -2.51 4.45 6.82
C ASP A 174 -1.30 4.01 6.00
N ILE A 175 -1.25 4.46 4.75
CA ILE A 175 -0.11 4.23 3.87
C ILE A 175 1.00 5.22 4.27
N ARG A 176 2.20 4.69 4.51
CA ARG A 176 3.36 5.47 4.97
C ARG A 176 4.40 5.70 3.90
N GLN A 177 4.57 4.75 2.99
CA GLN A 177 5.63 4.85 2.00
C GLN A 177 5.24 4.10 0.72
N PHE A 178 5.64 4.66 -0.40
CA PHE A 178 5.74 4.00 -1.70
C PHE A 178 7.20 3.97 -2.13
N VAL A 179 7.67 2.83 -2.61
CA VAL A 179 8.97 2.69 -3.24
C VAL A 179 8.77 2.09 -4.62
N VAL A 180 9.13 2.82 -5.66
CA VAL A 180 9.17 2.31 -7.03
C VAL A 180 10.61 2.00 -7.35
N THR A 181 10.87 0.76 -7.77
CA THR A 181 12.18 0.34 -8.26
C THR A 181 12.09 0.12 -9.75
N GLU A 182 12.91 0.83 -10.51
CA GLU A 182 12.99 0.70 -11.96
C GLU A 182 13.93 -0.44 -12.38
N GLN A 183 13.87 -0.84 -13.63
CA GLN A 183 14.78 -1.85 -14.18
C GLN A 183 16.23 -1.36 -14.27
N SER A 184 16.43 -0.06 -14.38
CA SER A 184 17.75 0.60 -14.28
C SER A 184 18.43 0.43 -12.91
N GLY A 185 17.65 0.07 -11.88
CA GLY A 185 18.07 0.08 -10.49
C GLY A 185 17.77 1.41 -9.77
N ASP A 186 17.25 2.41 -10.49
CA ASP A 186 16.82 3.66 -9.90
C ASP A 186 15.62 3.45 -8.96
N ARG A 187 15.53 4.26 -7.91
CA ARG A 187 14.46 4.15 -6.92
C ARG A 187 13.83 5.50 -6.65
N ILE A 188 12.51 5.50 -6.59
CA ILE A 188 11.70 6.64 -6.17
C ILE A 188 11.03 6.26 -4.86
N ILE A 189 11.40 6.93 -3.78
CA ILE A 189 10.92 6.68 -2.43
C ILE A 189 10.05 7.86 -2.02
N THR A 190 8.75 7.65 -1.92
CA THR A 190 7.79 8.67 -1.47
C THR A 190 7.33 8.32 -0.05
N GLN A 191 7.71 9.11 0.92
CA GLN A 191 7.24 8.99 2.31
C GLN A 191 6.04 9.91 2.51
N LEU A 192 4.95 9.36 3.05
CA LEU A 192 3.75 10.11 3.40
C LEU A 192 3.77 10.45 4.89
N HIS A 193 3.48 11.70 5.20
CA HIS A 193 3.46 12.20 6.57
C HIS A 193 2.02 12.26 7.05
N THR A 194 1.70 11.50 8.09
CA THR A 194 0.38 11.57 8.73
C THR A 194 0.11 13.03 9.13
N PRO A 195 -1.07 13.59 8.82
CA PRO A 195 -1.43 14.92 9.30
C PRO A 195 -1.27 14.94 10.83
N ARG A 196 -0.52 15.92 11.37
CA ARG A 196 -0.53 16.13 12.81
C ARG A 196 -1.93 16.60 13.17
N GLU A 197 -2.64 15.84 13.97
CA GLU A 197 -3.81 16.34 14.66
C GLU A 197 -3.36 17.52 15.54
N ASN A 198 -3.87 18.71 15.25
CA ASN A 198 -3.67 19.91 16.08
C ASN A 198 -4.68 19.88 17.23
#